data_d8090d05faafb64c111a4ea21f4f4578
#
_entry.id   d8090d05faafb64c111a4ea21f4f4578
#
_cell.length_a   1.000
_cell.length_b   1.000
_cell.length_c   1.000
_cell.angle_alpha   90.00
_cell.angle_beta   90.00
_cell.angle_gamma   90.00
#
_symmetry.space_group_name_H-M   'P 1'
#
loop_
_entity.id
_entity.type
_entity.pdbx_description
1 polymer ?
#
loop_
_entity_poly.entity_id
_entity_poly.type
_entity_poly.pdbx_seq_one_letter_code
_entity_poly.pdbx_strand_id
1 'polypeptide(L)'
;MSDETGLLIPLELYEESGVNIGTKQKSADMGRFIDSVNSDGLYLLNLNQTDNRIRIIASFLNQFEPSQIMVVSARQYGQRPARMFAEAIGANSAVGRFIPGSLTNPALRSYKEPDILFVTDPASDQQSLREAVNTGLPIVGLVDANNKLRNVDVALPANNKSRHSLALIYWLLSREVLKLRDATTDEALAEANDLEEWKSTF
;
A
#
# COMPACT_ATOMS: atom_id res chain seq x y z
N MET A 1 -8.57 24.17 0.90
CA MET A 1 -7.42 24.93 0.38
C MET A 1 -6.55 23.92 -0.37
N SER A 2 -6.58 23.93 -1.70
CA SER A 2 -5.67 23.15 -2.52
C SER A 2 -4.31 23.84 -2.47
N ASP A 3 -3.33 23.18 -1.85
CA ASP A 3 -1.97 23.70 -1.78
C ASP A 3 -1.37 23.86 -3.18
N GLU A 4 -0.56 24.90 -3.37
CA GLU A 4 0.11 25.26 -4.63
C GLU A 4 1.05 24.16 -5.18
N THR A 5 1.27 23.05 -4.43
CA THR A 5 2.12 21.92 -4.80
C THR A 5 1.40 20.83 -5.59
N GLY A 6 0.06 20.84 -5.67
CA GLY A 6 -0.73 19.79 -6.36
C GLY A 6 -0.71 18.41 -5.70
N LEU A 7 -0.15 18.29 -4.49
CA LEU A 7 -0.12 17.07 -3.68
C LEU A 7 -1.50 16.80 -3.04
N LEU A 8 -1.77 15.55 -2.68
CA LEU A 8 -3.01 15.11 -2.00
C LEU A 8 -3.17 15.69 -0.59
N ILE A 9 -2.05 15.91 0.08
CA ILE A 9 -1.93 16.50 1.41
C ILE A 9 -0.70 17.42 1.47
N PRO A 10 -0.61 18.33 2.47
CA PRO A 10 0.57 19.15 2.69
C PRO A 10 1.86 18.33 2.79
N LEU A 11 2.96 18.84 2.22
CA LEU A 11 4.26 18.18 2.21
C LEU A 11 4.75 17.82 3.62
N GLU A 12 4.50 18.70 4.58
CA GLU A 12 4.87 18.55 5.99
C GLU A 12 4.33 17.26 6.59
N LEU A 13 3.07 16.88 6.27
CA LEU A 13 2.47 15.63 6.77
C LEU A 13 3.12 14.37 6.19
N TYR A 14 3.59 14.43 4.93
CA TYR A 14 4.37 13.34 4.34
C TYR A 14 5.72 13.19 5.05
N GLU A 15 6.40 14.30 5.35
CA GLU A 15 7.71 14.31 6.00
C GLU A 15 7.60 13.86 7.47
N GLU A 16 6.64 14.38 8.24
CA GLU A 16 6.38 13.96 9.62
C GLU A 16 6.08 12.48 9.75
N SER A 17 5.34 11.92 8.80
CA SER A 17 5.04 10.49 8.76
C SER A 17 6.21 9.64 8.28
N GLY A 18 7.26 10.25 7.73
CA GLY A 18 8.45 9.58 7.23
C GLY A 18 8.20 8.67 6.04
N VAL A 19 7.23 9.01 5.17
CA VAL A 19 6.88 8.25 3.97
C VAL A 19 8.03 8.19 2.97
N ASN A 20 8.80 9.27 2.88
CA ASN A 20 9.94 9.41 1.99
C ASN A 20 11.23 8.77 2.52
N ILE A 21 11.27 8.38 3.80
CA ILE A 21 12.50 7.85 4.42
C ILE A 21 12.65 6.36 4.08
N GLY A 22 13.54 6.07 3.16
CA GLY A 22 13.91 4.70 2.81
C GLY A 22 15.01 4.13 3.70
N THR A 23 15.68 3.10 3.22
CA THR A 23 16.77 2.40 3.92
C THR A 23 18.15 2.82 3.44
N LYS A 24 19.21 2.38 4.16
CA LYS A 24 20.62 2.58 3.75
C LYS A 24 21.02 1.73 2.54
N GLN A 25 20.22 0.74 2.20
CA GLN A 25 20.41 -0.10 1.03
C GLN A 25 19.40 0.25 -0.05
N LYS A 26 19.83 0.27 -1.30
CA LYS A 26 18.93 0.42 -2.44
C LYS A 26 19.02 -0.77 -3.39
N SER A 27 17.91 -1.09 -4.00
CA SER A 27 17.85 -1.97 -5.17
C SER A 27 18.11 -1.15 -6.44
N ALA A 28 18.64 -1.78 -7.47
CA ALA A 28 18.81 -1.15 -8.78
C ALA A 28 17.45 -0.71 -9.37
N ASP A 29 16.41 -1.52 -9.15
CA ASP A 29 15.05 -1.29 -9.66
C ASP A 29 14.43 -0.01 -9.08
N MET A 30 14.78 0.32 -7.81
CA MET A 30 14.24 1.49 -7.10
C MET A 30 14.97 2.80 -7.42
N GLY A 31 16.09 2.74 -8.16
CA GLY A 31 16.88 3.93 -8.48
C GLY A 31 16.08 5.09 -9.09
N ARG A 32 15.04 4.79 -9.88
CA ARG A 32 14.16 5.79 -10.51
C ARG A 32 13.20 6.50 -9.55
N PHE A 33 12.99 5.95 -8.35
CA PHE A 33 12.10 6.50 -7.32
C PHE A 33 12.85 7.21 -6.19
N ILE A 34 14.18 7.12 -6.21
CA ILE A 34 15.05 7.74 -5.21
C ILE A 34 15.44 9.14 -5.70
N ASP A 35 15.22 10.12 -4.84
CA ASP A 35 15.55 11.53 -5.10
C ASP A 35 16.97 11.87 -4.62
N SER A 36 17.27 11.57 -3.36
CA SER A 36 18.52 11.95 -2.71
C SER A 36 18.94 10.98 -1.61
N VAL A 37 20.04 11.29 -0.93
CA VAL A 37 20.54 10.55 0.23
C VAL A 37 20.70 11.53 1.38
N ASN A 38 20.14 11.21 2.54
CA ASN A 38 20.28 12.02 3.74
C ASN A 38 21.70 11.90 4.35
N SER A 39 22.05 12.83 5.26
CA SER A 39 23.31 12.83 6.03
C SER A 39 23.60 11.49 6.74
N ASP A 40 22.55 10.79 7.16
CA ASP A 40 22.63 9.49 7.83
C ASP A 40 22.83 8.30 6.88
N GLY A 41 22.92 8.55 5.57
CA GLY A 41 23.07 7.54 4.53
C GLY A 41 21.76 6.83 4.17
N LEU A 42 20.60 7.39 4.54
CA LEU A 42 19.28 6.88 4.16
C LEU A 42 18.88 7.43 2.78
N TYR A 43 18.38 6.57 1.91
CA TYR A 43 17.82 6.97 0.63
C TYR A 43 16.46 7.63 0.83
N LEU A 44 16.25 8.78 0.21
CA LEU A 44 14.98 9.50 0.23
C LEU A 44 14.21 9.21 -1.06
N LEU A 45 12.97 8.76 -0.90
CA LEU A 45 12.05 8.52 -1.99
C LEU A 45 11.39 9.83 -2.45
N ASN A 46 11.12 9.94 -3.73
CA ASN A 46 10.50 11.12 -4.33
C ASN A 46 9.01 11.17 -4.01
N LEU A 47 8.60 12.14 -3.19
CA LEU A 47 7.21 12.30 -2.72
C LEU A 47 6.23 12.62 -3.86
N ASN A 48 6.65 13.39 -4.87
CA ASN A 48 5.79 13.67 -6.01
C ASN A 48 5.44 12.38 -6.78
N GLN A 49 6.40 11.47 -6.88
CA GLN A 49 6.16 10.16 -7.50
C GLN A 49 5.26 9.29 -6.62
N THR A 50 5.44 9.32 -5.30
CA THR A 50 4.58 8.61 -4.35
C THR A 50 3.14 9.08 -4.48
N ASP A 51 2.90 10.38 -4.43
CA ASP A 51 1.58 11.00 -4.55
C ASP A 51 0.90 10.64 -5.89
N ASN A 52 1.64 10.78 -6.98
CA ASN A 52 1.14 10.43 -8.31
C ASN A 52 0.80 8.94 -8.42
N ARG A 53 1.60 8.06 -7.81
CA ARG A 53 1.34 6.62 -7.78
C ARG A 53 0.13 6.26 -6.92
N ILE A 54 -0.15 6.99 -5.84
CA ILE A 54 -1.38 6.81 -5.06
C ILE A 54 -2.61 7.05 -5.95
N ARG A 55 -2.63 8.14 -6.73
CA ARG A 55 -3.73 8.44 -7.66
C ARG A 55 -3.89 7.36 -8.73
N ILE A 56 -2.79 6.91 -9.33
CA ILE A 56 -2.79 5.85 -10.35
C ILE A 56 -3.33 4.55 -9.77
N ILE A 57 -2.87 4.16 -8.58
CA ILE A 57 -3.31 2.92 -7.92
C ILE A 57 -4.76 3.01 -7.50
N ALA A 58 -5.22 4.14 -6.96
CA ALA A 58 -6.63 4.34 -6.64
C ALA A 58 -7.51 4.19 -7.87
N SER A 59 -7.13 4.79 -9.00
CA SER A 59 -7.83 4.64 -10.28
C SER A 59 -7.79 3.19 -10.80
N PHE A 60 -6.67 2.49 -10.62
CA PHE A 60 -6.53 1.09 -11.02
C PHE A 60 -7.40 0.16 -10.15
N LEU A 61 -7.38 0.33 -8.83
CA LEU A 61 -8.21 -0.44 -7.89
C LEU A 61 -9.72 -0.18 -8.10
N ASN A 62 -10.08 1.00 -8.57
CA ASN A 62 -11.48 1.35 -8.85
C ASN A 62 -12.07 0.57 -10.03
N GLN A 63 -11.24 -0.07 -10.86
CA GLN A 63 -11.69 -0.91 -11.99
C GLN A 63 -12.15 -2.31 -11.54
N PHE A 64 -11.84 -2.70 -10.30
CA PHE A 64 -12.18 -4.01 -9.74
C PHE A 64 -13.34 -3.89 -8.75
N GLU A 65 -14.19 -4.90 -8.70
CA GLU A 65 -15.17 -5.01 -7.65
C GLU A 65 -14.48 -5.15 -6.29
N PRO A 66 -14.99 -4.52 -5.22
CA PRO A 66 -14.37 -4.57 -3.90
C PRO A 66 -14.01 -5.96 -3.42
N SER A 67 -14.92 -6.91 -3.58
CA SER A 67 -14.74 -8.32 -3.17
C SER A 67 -13.64 -9.07 -3.94
N GLN A 68 -13.23 -8.54 -5.08
CA GLN A 68 -12.17 -9.11 -5.94
C GLN A 68 -10.78 -8.57 -5.60
N ILE A 69 -10.68 -7.58 -4.72
CA ILE A 69 -9.42 -7.03 -4.26
C ILE A 69 -8.96 -7.79 -3.03
N MET A 70 -7.70 -8.27 -3.03
CA MET A 70 -7.08 -8.92 -1.89
C MET A 70 -5.89 -8.11 -1.39
N VAL A 71 -5.93 -7.68 -0.13
CA VAL A 71 -4.85 -6.93 0.53
C VAL A 71 -4.08 -7.84 1.47
N VAL A 72 -2.76 -7.87 1.34
CA VAL A 72 -1.90 -8.76 2.14
C VAL A 72 -0.86 -7.96 2.91
N SER A 73 -0.65 -8.31 4.17
CA SER A 73 0.40 -7.75 5.01
C SER A 73 0.89 -8.76 6.04
N ALA A 74 2.08 -9.32 5.85
CA ALA A 74 2.76 -10.11 6.88
C ALA A 74 3.43 -9.21 7.93
N ARG A 75 3.82 -8.00 7.54
CA ARG A 75 4.53 -7.05 8.38
C ARG A 75 3.64 -6.53 9.50
N GLN A 76 4.10 -6.63 10.75
CA GLN A 76 3.32 -6.31 11.96
C GLN A 76 2.70 -4.90 11.92
N TYR A 77 3.48 -3.87 11.59
CA TYR A 77 2.98 -2.49 11.52
C TYR A 77 2.04 -2.23 10.33
N GLY A 78 2.04 -3.10 9.33
CA GLY A 78 1.14 -3.01 8.18
C GLY A 78 -0.21 -3.72 8.37
N GLN A 79 -0.34 -4.59 9.37
CA GLN A 79 -1.54 -5.44 9.52
C GLN A 79 -2.79 -4.61 9.81
N ARG A 80 -2.72 -3.65 10.74
CA ARG A 80 -3.87 -2.81 11.08
C ARG A 80 -4.25 -1.89 9.92
N PRO A 81 -3.33 -1.07 9.34
CA PRO A 81 -3.67 -0.21 8.21
C PRO A 81 -4.21 -0.99 7.00
N ALA A 82 -3.61 -2.14 6.68
CA ALA A 82 -4.07 -2.99 5.56
C ALA A 82 -5.48 -3.54 5.78
N ARG A 83 -5.82 -3.92 7.02
CA ARG A 83 -7.18 -4.36 7.38
C ARG A 83 -8.17 -3.22 7.27
N MET A 84 -7.87 -2.06 7.85
CA MET A 84 -8.74 -0.88 7.80
C MET A 84 -8.97 -0.41 6.36
N PHE A 85 -7.92 -0.43 5.53
CA PHE A 85 -8.05 -0.13 4.11
C PHE A 85 -9.01 -1.11 3.42
N ALA A 86 -8.84 -2.42 3.64
CA ALA A 86 -9.71 -3.42 3.05
C ALA A 86 -11.17 -3.26 3.51
N GLU A 87 -11.39 -3.02 4.81
CA GLU A 87 -12.72 -2.76 5.38
C GLU A 87 -13.35 -1.50 4.78
N ALA A 88 -12.61 -0.40 4.68
CA ALA A 88 -13.10 0.87 4.14
C ALA A 88 -13.55 0.77 2.68
N ILE A 89 -12.83 0.02 1.84
CA ILE A 89 -13.18 -0.14 0.43
C ILE A 89 -14.02 -1.39 0.12
N GLY A 90 -14.34 -2.21 1.13
CA GLY A 90 -15.10 -3.46 0.97
C GLY A 90 -14.27 -4.62 0.38
N ALA A 91 -12.93 -4.58 0.48
CA ALA A 91 -12.02 -5.59 -0.04
C ALA A 91 -11.77 -6.74 0.93
N ASN A 92 -11.16 -7.82 0.44
CA ASN A 92 -10.67 -8.91 1.27
C ASN A 92 -9.28 -8.58 1.84
N SER A 93 -8.98 -9.04 3.05
CA SER A 93 -7.64 -8.92 3.63
C SER A 93 -7.11 -10.23 4.19
N ALA A 94 -5.79 -10.45 4.03
CA ALA A 94 -5.06 -11.51 4.71
C ALA A 94 -3.85 -10.89 5.42
N VAL A 95 -4.04 -10.56 6.69
CA VAL A 95 -3.04 -9.90 7.52
C VAL A 95 -2.38 -10.91 8.48
N GLY A 96 -1.09 -10.75 8.73
CA GLY A 96 -0.28 -11.67 9.48
C GLY A 96 0.27 -12.81 8.63
N ARG A 97 0.27 -14.03 9.14
CA ARG A 97 0.79 -15.18 8.39
C ARG A 97 -0.14 -15.55 7.23
N PHE A 98 0.35 -15.39 6.01
CA PHE A 98 -0.34 -15.87 4.82
C PHE A 98 -0.33 -17.41 4.79
N ILE A 99 -1.50 -18.02 4.66
CA ILE A 99 -1.65 -19.48 4.62
C ILE A 99 -1.33 -19.95 3.19
N PRO A 100 -0.30 -20.81 3.00
CA PRO A 100 0.01 -21.35 1.69
C PRO A 100 -1.20 -22.09 1.08
N GLY A 101 -1.46 -21.83 -0.20
CA GLY A 101 -2.61 -22.39 -0.91
C GLY A 101 -3.85 -21.50 -0.90
N SER A 102 -3.85 -20.37 -0.20
CA SER A 102 -5.00 -19.49 -0.12
C SER A 102 -5.45 -18.93 -1.47
N LEU A 103 -4.56 -18.82 -2.46
CA LEU A 103 -4.89 -18.41 -3.83
C LEU A 103 -4.83 -19.57 -4.84
N THR A 104 -4.32 -20.76 -4.45
CA THR A 104 -4.02 -21.84 -5.40
C THR A 104 -4.72 -23.16 -5.07
N ASN A 105 -5.25 -23.34 -3.88
CA ASN A 105 -5.88 -24.60 -3.46
C ASN A 105 -7.35 -24.44 -3.06
N PRO A 106 -8.30 -24.77 -3.94
CA PRO A 106 -9.74 -24.66 -3.66
C PRO A 106 -10.26 -25.48 -2.47
N ALA A 107 -9.51 -26.52 -2.03
CA ALA A 107 -9.92 -27.33 -0.88
C ALA A 107 -9.70 -26.64 0.47
N LEU A 108 -8.98 -25.51 0.51
CA LEU A 108 -8.75 -24.81 1.76
C LEU A 108 -9.92 -23.88 2.13
N ARG A 109 -10.21 -23.79 3.42
CA ARG A 109 -11.23 -22.84 3.93
C ARG A 109 -10.82 -21.37 3.71
N SER A 110 -9.52 -21.10 3.64
CA SER A 110 -8.96 -19.78 3.39
C SER A 110 -8.86 -19.42 1.90
N TYR A 111 -9.28 -20.33 1.02
CA TYR A 111 -9.21 -20.12 -0.42
C TYR A 111 -10.03 -18.90 -0.86
N LYS A 112 -9.44 -18.09 -1.70
CA LYS A 112 -10.04 -16.90 -2.31
C LYS A 112 -9.59 -16.79 -3.78
N GLU A 113 -10.47 -16.30 -4.62
CA GLU A 113 -10.22 -16.01 -6.03
C GLU A 113 -10.34 -14.50 -6.29
N PRO A 114 -9.36 -13.69 -5.86
CA PRO A 114 -9.33 -12.27 -6.19
C PRO A 114 -8.90 -12.07 -7.65
N ASP A 115 -9.20 -10.89 -8.20
CA ASP A 115 -8.71 -10.47 -9.52
C ASP A 115 -7.47 -9.60 -9.43
N ILE A 116 -7.12 -9.10 -8.24
CA ILE A 116 -5.95 -8.29 -7.97
C ILE A 116 -5.41 -8.52 -6.56
N LEU A 117 -4.07 -8.53 -6.45
CA LEU A 117 -3.38 -8.61 -5.17
C LEU A 117 -2.67 -7.29 -4.84
N PHE A 118 -2.88 -6.76 -3.63
CA PHE A 118 -2.13 -5.64 -3.05
C PHE A 118 -1.22 -6.14 -1.95
N VAL A 119 0.11 -6.02 -2.11
CA VAL A 119 1.10 -6.45 -1.12
C VAL A 119 1.72 -5.26 -0.40
N THR A 120 1.83 -5.35 0.93
CA THR A 120 2.43 -4.30 1.77
C THR A 120 3.95 -4.27 1.66
N ASP A 121 4.60 -5.43 1.55
CA ASP A 121 6.04 -5.55 1.39
C ASP A 121 6.37 -6.80 0.58
N PRO A 122 6.81 -6.66 -0.68
CA PRO A 122 7.17 -7.80 -1.52
C PRO A 122 8.21 -8.74 -0.92
N ALA A 123 9.06 -8.24 -0.02
CA ALA A 123 10.07 -9.06 0.64
C ALA A 123 9.49 -9.91 1.78
N SER A 124 8.53 -9.38 2.53
CA SER A 124 7.87 -10.10 3.63
C SER A 124 6.70 -10.96 3.15
N ASP A 125 6.01 -10.52 2.10
CA ASP A 125 4.80 -11.14 1.55
C ASP A 125 5.10 -12.11 0.39
N GLN A 126 6.32 -12.71 0.36
CA GLN A 126 6.78 -13.56 -0.75
C GLN A 126 5.87 -14.73 -1.07
N GLN A 127 5.19 -15.32 -0.07
CA GLN A 127 4.33 -16.48 -0.29
C GLN A 127 3.10 -16.09 -1.11
N SER A 128 2.41 -15.02 -0.73
CA SER A 128 1.26 -14.52 -1.47
C SER A 128 1.65 -14.05 -2.87
N LEU A 129 2.81 -13.40 -2.99
CA LEU A 129 3.35 -12.96 -4.27
C LEU A 129 3.60 -14.14 -5.24
N ARG A 130 4.19 -15.25 -4.75
CA ARG A 130 4.41 -16.46 -5.55
C ARG A 130 3.10 -17.09 -6.03
N GLU A 131 2.13 -17.17 -5.13
CA GLU A 131 0.82 -17.72 -5.48
C GLU A 131 0.08 -16.85 -6.50
N ALA A 132 0.12 -15.52 -6.34
CA ALA A 132 -0.46 -14.58 -7.29
C ALA A 132 0.17 -14.70 -8.69
N VAL A 133 1.50 -14.85 -8.76
CA VAL A 133 2.20 -15.11 -10.03
C VAL A 133 1.74 -16.42 -10.67
N ASN A 134 1.58 -17.49 -9.87
CA ASN A 134 1.13 -18.78 -10.37
C ASN A 134 -0.33 -18.75 -10.89
N THR A 135 -1.16 -17.90 -10.32
CA THR A 135 -2.57 -17.71 -10.73
C THR A 135 -2.72 -16.60 -11.79
N GLY A 136 -1.65 -15.87 -12.12
CA GLY A 136 -1.67 -14.81 -13.13
C GLY A 136 -2.35 -13.51 -12.67
N LEU A 137 -2.42 -13.26 -11.36
CA LEU A 137 -3.02 -12.04 -10.80
C LEU A 137 -2.12 -10.83 -11.02
N PRO A 138 -2.66 -9.67 -11.39
CA PRO A 138 -1.94 -8.40 -11.33
C PRO A 138 -1.61 -8.05 -9.88
N ILE A 139 -0.41 -7.52 -9.67
CA ILE A 139 0.14 -7.27 -8.33
C ILE A 139 0.49 -5.79 -8.17
N VAL A 140 -0.15 -5.15 -7.21
CA VAL A 140 0.22 -3.82 -6.70
C VAL A 140 1.10 -4.02 -5.46
N GLY A 141 2.24 -3.34 -5.40
CA GLY A 141 3.15 -3.47 -4.26
C GLY A 141 3.57 -2.14 -3.67
N LEU A 142 3.47 -2.02 -2.34
CA LEU A 142 4.12 -0.95 -1.60
C LEU A 142 5.61 -1.28 -1.45
N VAL A 143 6.48 -0.43 -1.98
CA VAL A 143 7.90 -0.73 -2.15
C VAL A 143 8.81 0.34 -1.55
N ASP A 144 9.74 -0.08 -0.71
CA ASP A 144 10.79 0.75 -0.13
C ASP A 144 12.08 0.68 -0.97
N ALA A 145 13.05 1.53 -0.70
CA ALA A 145 14.32 1.66 -1.42
C ALA A 145 15.07 0.33 -1.64
N ASN A 146 14.96 -0.64 -0.73
CA ASN A 146 15.64 -1.94 -0.81
C ASN A 146 14.82 -3.05 -1.48
N ASN A 147 13.57 -2.82 -1.83
CA ASN A 147 12.74 -3.83 -2.48
C ASN A 147 13.14 -4.05 -3.94
N LYS A 148 13.00 -5.28 -4.41
CA LYS A 148 13.07 -5.63 -5.83
C LYS A 148 11.67 -5.53 -6.43
N LEU A 149 11.57 -5.03 -7.66
CA LEU A 149 10.28 -4.89 -8.35
C LEU A 149 9.87 -6.15 -9.15
N ARG A 150 10.63 -7.22 -9.04
CA ARG A 150 10.28 -8.47 -9.71
C ARG A 150 8.90 -8.96 -9.26
N ASN A 151 8.03 -9.23 -10.21
CA ASN A 151 6.64 -9.67 -10.00
C ASN A 151 5.74 -8.61 -9.33
N VAL A 152 6.09 -7.33 -9.42
CA VAL A 152 5.23 -6.22 -9.04
C VAL A 152 4.91 -5.44 -10.29
N ASP A 153 3.63 -5.40 -10.68
CA ASP A 153 3.17 -4.74 -11.90
C ASP A 153 3.02 -3.24 -11.70
N VAL A 154 2.46 -2.86 -10.56
CA VAL A 154 2.31 -1.45 -10.18
C VAL A 154 2.97 -1.20 -8.83
N ALA A 155 4.06 -0.42 -8.84
CA ALA A 155 4.82 -0.08 -7.65
C ALA A 155 4.36 1.24 -7.04
N LEU A 156 4.15 1.25 -5.71
CA LEU A 156 3.95 2.44 -4.89
C LEU A 156 5.21 2.68 -4.06
N PRO A 157 6.08 3.62 -4.44
CA PRO A 157 7.28 3.90 -3.68
C PRO A 157 6.91 4.62 -2.38
N ALA A 158 7.20 4.01 -1.25
CA ALA A 158 7.02 4.58 0.07
C ALA A 158 7.73 3.74 1.14
N ASN A 159 7.94 4.30 2.31
CA ASN A 159 8.45 3.58 3.47
C ASN A 159 7.42 2.54 3.94
N ASN A 160 7.71 1.26 3.71
CA ASN A 160 6.84 0.16 4.12
C ASN A 160 7.24 -0.48 5.48
N LYS A 161 8.03 0.22 6.29
CA LYS A 161 8.51 -0.25 7.59
C LYS A 161 7.98 0.56 8.77
N SER A 162 7.81 1.87 8.59
CA SER A 162 7.31 2.75 9.64
C SER A 162 5.80 2.61 9.82
N ARG A 163 5.34 2.56 11.09
CA ARG A 163 3.92 2.51 11.43
C ARG A 163 3.17 3.78 10.97
N HIS A 164 3.83 4.94 11.04
CA HIS A 164 3.24 6.23 10.65
C HIS A 164 3.09 6.32 9.13
N SER A 165 4.13 5.91 8.39
CA SER A 165 4.11 5.88 6.94
C SER A 165 3.02 4.93 6.40
N LEU A 166 2.96 3.70 6.94
CA LEU A 166 1.96 2.72 6.52
C LEU A 166 0.53 3.19 6.79
N ALA A 167 0.29 3.78 7.97
CA ALA A 167 -1.01 4.37 8.30
C ALA A 167 -1.41 5.46 7.30
N LEU A 168 -0.51 6.42 7.04
CA LEU A 168 -0.78 7.52 6.12
C LEU A 168 -1.05 7.03 4.68
N ILE A 169 -0.24 6.12 4.17
CA ILE A 169 -0.39 5.61 2.79
C ILE A 169 -1.71 4.88 2.61
N TYR A 170 -2.08 3.98 3.52
CA TYR A 170 -3.34 3.26 3.43
C TYR A 170 -4.55 4.16 3.62
N TRP A 171 -4.45 5.15 4.51
CA TRP A 171 -5.46 6.16 4.69
C TRP A 171 -5.69 7.02 3.42
N LEU A 172 -4.59 7.50 2.79
CA LEU A 172 -4.68 8.24 1.52
C LEU A 172 -5.27 7.40 0.40
N LEU A 173 -4.85 6.14 0.27
CA LEU A 173 -5.41 5.22 -0.72
C LEU A 173 -6.91 5.00 -0.51
N SER A 174 -7.36 4.82 0.75
CA SER A 174 -8.79 4.70 1.06
C SER A 174 -9.57 5.91 0.59
N ARG A 175 -9.09 7.10 0.93
CA ARG A 175 -9.75 8.37 0.53
C ARG A 175 -9.85 8.51 -0.98
N GLU A 176 -8.76 8.24 -1.69
CA GLU A 176 -8.74 8.38 -3.15
C GLU A 176 -9.62 7.32 -3.85
N VAL A 177 -9.64 6.07 -3.38
CA VAL A 177 -10.52 5.03 -3.92
C VAL A 177 -11.99 5.37 -3.65
N LEU A 178 -12.34 5.79 -2.42
CA LEU A 178 -13.70 6.17 -2.06
C LEU A 178 -14.21 7.36 -2.85
N LYS A 179 -13.37 8.40 -3.06
CA LYS A 179 -13.71 9.54 -3.93
C LYS A 179 -14.06 9.11 -5.35
N LEU A 180 -13.31 8.16 -5.92
CA LEU A 180 -13.55 7.69 -7.28
C LEU A 180 -14.81 6.81 -7.41
N ARG A 181 -15.25 6.21 -6.31
CA ARG A 181 -16.46 5.36 -6.27
C ARG A 181 -17.74 6.14 -5.98
N ASP A 182 -17.67 7.48 -5.90
CA ASP A 182 -18.78 8.34 -5.45
C ASP A 182 -19.43 7.86 -4.12
N ALA A 183 -18.70 7.02 -3.37
CA ALA A 183 -19.13 6.52 -2.07
C ALA A 183 -18.95 7.56 -0.95
N THR A 184 -18.81 8.82 -1.33
CA THR A 184 -18.64 9.94 -0.42
C THR A 184 -19.97 10.43 0.13
N THR A 185 -20.49 9.71 1.11
CA THR A 185 -21.12 10.44 2.19
C THR A 185 -20.00 11.11 3.00
N ASP A 186 -20.17 12.36 3.36
CA ASP A 186 -19.20 13.08 4.23
C ASP A 186 -18.87 12.30 5.51
N GLU A 187 -19.73 11.38 5.94
CA GLU A 187 -19.56 10.43 7.04
C GLU A 187 -18.43 9.40 6.78
N ALA A 188 -18.37 8.79 5.62
CA ALA A 188 -17.30 7.81 5.30
C ALA A 188 -15.91 8.49 5.19
N LEU A 189 -15.88 9.77 4.75
CA LEU A 189 -14.68 10.59 4.78
C LEU A 189 -14.34 11.07 6.20
N ALA A 190 -15.32 11.30 7.06
CA ALA A 190 -15.11 11.70 8.44
C ALA A 190 -14.59 10.53 9.29
N GLU A 191 -15.09 9.31 9.10
CA GLU A 191 -14.54 8.10 9.72
C GLU A 191 -13.11 7.78 9.25
N ALA A 192 -12.76 8.13 8.00
CA ALA A 192 -11.39 8.04 7.51
C ALA A 192 -10.48 9.17 8.03
N ASN A 193 -11.01 10.18 8.74
CA ASN A 193 -10.25 11.37 9.10
C ASN A 193 -9.36 11.23 10.34
N ASP A 194 -9.50 10.19 11.14
CA ASP A 194 -8.61 9.98 12.29
C ASP A 194 -7.41 9.08 11.91
N LEU A 195 -6.36 9.71 11.39
CA LEU A 195 -5.10 9.04 11.05
C LEU A 195 -4.50 8.26 12.23
N GLU A 196 -4.77 8.68 13.47
CA GLU A 196 -4.28 8.00 14.66
C GLU A 196 -4.85 6.59 14.81
N GLU A 197 -6.11 6.38 14.41
CA GLU A 197 -6.75 5.06 14.45
C GLU A 197 -6.09 4.06 13.48
N TRP A 198 -5.52 4.56 12.39
CA TRP A 198 -4.82 3.72 11.38
C TRP A 198 -3.46 3.22 11.84
N LYS A 199 -2.89 3.86 12.85
CA LYS A 199 -1.59 3.44 13.39
C LYS A 199 -1.70 2.12 14.14
N SER A 200 -0.72 1.25 13.92
CA SER A 200 -0.59 0.02 14.72
C SER A 200 -0.34 0.37 16.18
N THR A 201 -1.02 -0.34 17.07
CA THR A 201 -0.90 -0.15 18.54
C THR A 201 0.29 -0.87 19.17
N PHE A 202 1.12 -1.54 18.35
CA PHE A 202 2.32 -2.28 18.79
C PHE A 202 3.58 -1.47 18.63
#